data_eea1ef8176001d3ff0acb2a957e70714
#
_entry.id   eea1ef8176001d3ff0acb2a957e70714
#
_cell.length_a   1.000
_cell.length_b   1.000
_cell.length_c   1.000
_cell.angle_alpha   90.00
_cell.angle_beta   90.00
_cell.angle_gamma   90.00
#
_symmetry.space_group_name_H-M   'P 1'
#
loop_
_entity.id
_entity.type
_entity.pdbx_description
1 polymer ?
#
loop_
_entity_poly.entity_id
_entity_poly.type
_entity_poly.pdbx_seq_one_letter_code
_entity_poly.pdbx_strand_id
1 'polypeptide(L)'
;MKDFVTPPDHINFLAKKLFGNCGEIVDCSIAYLEANGGCPANLHTHEHSHVFIVIEGQAKVLMDSAEKIVNPNESILVDGGIPHSVWNNTDSRTVMIGISIRNKR
;
A
#
# COMPACT_ATOMS: atom_id res chain seq x y z
N MET A 1 -11.30 -9.05 -13.17
CA MET A 1 -11.01 -7.65 -12.83
C MET A 1 -10.21 -7.03 -13.93
N LYS A 2 -10.87 -6.17 -14.65
CA LYS A 2 -10.23 -5.50 -15.78
C LYS A 2 -9.20 -4.49 -15.29
N ASP A 3 -8.04 -4.51 -15.94
CA ASP A 3 -6.94 -3.57 -15.69
C ASP A 3 -6.24 -3.75 -14.32
N PHE A 4 -6.59 -4.77 -13.58
CA PHE A 4 -5.86 -5.10 -12.37
C PHE A 4 -4.68 -6.00 -12.70
N VAL A 5 -3.55 -5.74 -12.07
CA VAL A 5 -2.32 -6.53 -12.26
C VAL A 5 -1.70 -6.83 -10.91
N THR A 6 -0.85 -7.85 -10.87
CA THR A 6 -0.02 -8.11 -9.69
C THR A 6 1.32 -7.45 -9.92
N PRO A 7 1.64 -6.38 -9.16
CA PRO A 7 2.93 -5.72 -9.32
C PRO A 7 4.09 -6.64 -8.94
N PRO A 8 5.31 -6.34 -9.38
CA PRO A 8 6.48 -7.12 -8.98
C PRO A 8 6.62 -7.22 -7.46
N ASP A 9 7.05 -8.39 -6.98
CA ASP A 9 7.30 -8.67 -5.56
C ASP A 9 6.07 -8.60 -4.67
N HIS A 10 4.88 -8.61 -5.26
CA HIS A 10 3.61 -8.66 -4.52
C HIS A 10 3.05 -10.07 -4.54
N ILE A 11 2.37 -10.46 -3.47
CA ILE A 11 1.81 -11.80 -3.28
C ILE A 11 0.31 -11.67 -3.01
N ASN A 12 -0.53 -12.41 -3.75
CA ASN A 12 -1.99 -12.40 -3.58
C ASN A 12 -2.53 -10.98 -3.53
N PHE A 13 -2.14 -10.20 -4.51
CA PHE A 13 -2.31 -8.76 -4.52
C PHE A 13 -2.65 -8.33 -5.94
N LEU A 14 -3.77 -7.63 -6.09
CA LEU A 14 -4.18 -7.07 -7.37
C LEU A 14 -4.31 -5.57 -7.23
N ALA A 15 -3.68 -4.81 -8.12
CA ALA A 15 -3.70 -3.37 -8.07
C ALA A 15 -4.05 -2.77 -9.42
N LYS A 16 -4.71 -1.63 -9.38
CA LYS A 16 -5.05 -0.85 -10.55
C LYS A 16 -4.71 0.61 -10.29
N LYS A 17 -3.94 1.20 -11.19
CA LYS A 17 -3.65 2.62 -11.12
C LYS A 17 -4.91 3.40 -11.49
N LEU A 18 -5.31 4.32 -10.65
CA LEU A 18 -6.47 5.17 -10.87
C LEU A 18 -6.09 6.46 -11.58
N PHE A 19 -5.03 7.10 -11.14
CA PHE A 19 -4.48 8.29 -11.82
C PHE A 19 -3.03 8.51 -11.37
N GLY A 20 -2.35 9.41 -12.05
CA GLY A 20 -0.97 9.77 -11.72
C GLY A 20 -0.63 11.17 -12.17
N ASN A 21 0.55 11.62 -11.79
CA ASN A 21 1.10 12.93 -12.18
C ASN A 21 0.13 14.09 -11.92
N CYS A 22 -0.40 14.13 -10.71
CA CYS A 22 -1.33 15.17 -10.30
C CYS A 22 -0.70 15.97 -9.15
N GLY A 23 -0.08 17.11 -9.47
CA GLY A 23 0.62 17.91 -8.47
C GLY A 23 1.73 17.12 -7.80
N GLU A 24 1.68 17.04 -6.48
CA GLU A 24 2.65 16.26 -5.69
C GLU A 24 2.37 14.76 -5.73
N ILE A 25 1.23 14.34 -6.25
CA ILE A 25 0.88 12.92 -6.33
C ILE A 25 1.53 12.30 -7.55
N VAL A 26 2.40 11.32 -7.29
CA VAL A 26 3.05 10.53 -8.36
C VAL A 26 2.03 9.59 -8.98
N ASP A 27 1.30 8.86 -8.13
CA ASP A 27 0.21 8.01 -8.57
C ASP A 27 -0.72 7.68 -7.40
N CYS A 28 -1.89 7.18 -7.77
CA CYS A 28 -2.89 6.69 -6.83
C CYS A 28 -3.43 5.38 -7.40
N SER A 29 -3.44 4.35 -6.58
CA SER A 29 -3.89 3.01 -6.99
C SER A 29 -4.87 2.46 -5.97
N ILE A 30 -5.81 1.62 -6.46
CA ILE A 30 -6.63 0.79 -5.59
C ILE A 30 -6.03 -0.61 -5.60
N ALA A 31 -6.01 -1.26 -4.44
CA ALA A 31 -5.42 -2.58 -4.29
C ALA A 31 -6.38 -3.51 -3.56
N TYR A 32 -6.46 -4.74 -4.04
CA TYR A 32 -7.18 -5.83 -3.42
C TYR A 32 -6.16 -6.85 -2.95
N LEU A 33 -6.08 -7.01 -1.64
CA LEU A 33 -5.18 -7.98 -1.01
C LEU A 33 -6.03 -9.18 -0.57
N GLU A 34 -5.75 -10.34 -1.13
CA GLU A 34 -6.39 -11.56 -0.69
C GLU A 34 -5.73 -12.05 0.60
N ALA A 35 -6.27 -13.10 1.21
CA ALA A 35 -5.70 -13.65 2.43
C ALA A 35 -4.20 -13.95 2.21
N ASN A 36 -3.38 -13.61 3.18
CA ASN A 36 -1.92 -13.74 3.15
C ASN A 36 -1.25 -12.88 2.07
N GLY A 37 -1.99 -11.95 1.51
CA GLY A 37 -1.46 -11.07 0.48
C GLY A 37 -0.74 -9.86 1.04
N GLY A 38 0.20 -9.35 0.28
CA GLY A 38 0.96 -8.18 0.67
C GLY A 38 2.15 -7.94 -0.25
N CYS A 39 2.94 -6.95 0.14
CA CYS A 39 4.12 -6.56 -0.62
C CYS A 39 5.07 -5.72 0.22
N PRO A 40 6.32 -5.82 -0.06
CA PRO A 40 7.02 -6.95 -0.66
C PRO A 40 7.30 -8.03 0.37
N ALA A 41 7.77 -9.20 -0.07
CA ALA A 41 8.16 -10.27 0.85
C ALA A 41 9.26 -9.81 1.80
N ASN A 42 10.13 -8.92 1.34
CA ASN A 42 11.15 -8.27 2.16
C ASN A 42 10.84 -6.77 2.22
N LEU A 43 11.22 -6.13 3.32
CA LEU A 43 11.04 -4.67 3.45
C LEU A 43 11.81 -3.98 2.34
N HIS A 44 11.21 -2.94 1.78
CA HIS A 44 11.86 -2.13 0.76
C HIS A 44 11.69 -0.64 1.09
N THR A 45 12.48 0.19 0.43
CA THR A 45 12.37 1.63 0.54
C THR A 45 12.08 2.24 -0.81
N HIS A 46 11.38 3.36 -0.78
CA HIS A 46 11.16 4.21 -1.92
C HIS A 46 11.57 5.62 -1.58
N GLU A 47 11.92 6.36 -2.59
CA GLU A 47 12.22 7.77 -2.45
C GLU A 47 10.94 8.57 -2.11
N HIS A 48 9.81 8.14 -2.63
CA HIS A 48 8.52 8.80 -2.38
C HIS A 48 7.92 8.39 -1.04
N SER A 49 7.12 9.29 -0.46
CA SER A 49 6.28 8.94 0.67
C SER A 49 5.03 8.24 0.15
N HIS A 50 4.40 7.43 1.01
CA HIS A 50 3.18 6.71 0.66
C HIS A 50 2.11 6.96 1.70
N VAL A 51 0.87 7.16 1.24
CA VAL A 51 -0.31 7.17 2.10
C VAL A 51 -1.10 5.92 1.77
N PHE A 52 -1.42 5.13 2.78
CA PHE A 52 -2.29 3.96 2.63
C PHE A 52 -3.59 4.22 3.37
N ILE A 53 -4.71 4.00 2.70
CA ILE A 53 -6.05 4.21 3.24
C ILE A 53 -6.79 2.88 3.11
N VAL A 54 -7.27 2.34 4.23
CA VAL A 54 -8.04 1.09 4.22
C VAL A 54 -9.52 1.42 4.02
N ILE A 55 -10.16 0.76 3.08
CA ILE A 55 -11.58 0.91 2.78
C ILE A 55 -12.36 -0.25 3.42
N GLU A 56 -11.83 -1.46 3.30
CA GLU A 56 -12.47 -2.68 3.79
C GLU A 56 -11.38 -3.63 4.29
N GLY A 57 -11.68 -4.37 5.35
CA GLY A 57 -10.72 -5.32 5.91
C GLY A 57 -9.81 -4.67 6.94
N GLN A 58 -8.55 -5.07 6.96
CA GLN A 58 -7.56 -4.54 7.89
C GLN A 58 -6.17 -4.80 7.32
N ALA A 59 -5.33 -3.80 7.35
CA ALA A 59 -3.94 -3.92 6.88
C ALA A 59 -2.98 -3.86 8.06
N LYS A 60 -1.87 -4.56 7.91
CA LYS A 60 -0.74 -4.47 8.83
C LYS A 60 0.42 -3.87 8.04
N VAL A 61 0.91 -2.74 8.50
CA VAL A 61 2.04 -2.05 7.87
C VAL A 61 3.26 -2.23 8.75
N LEU A 62 4.27 -2.88 8.19
CA LEU A 62 5.55 -3.07 8.87
C LEU A 62 6.47 -1.94 8.41
N MET A 63 7.05 -1.22 9.35
CA MET A 63 7.93 -0.11 9.08
C MET A 63 9.16 -0.25 9.96
N ASP A 64 10.31 -0.51 9.35
CA ASP A 64 11.58 -0.57 10.07
C ASP A 64 11.45 -1.37 11.38
N SER A 65 11.28 -0.69 12.53
CA SER A 65 11.15 -1.34 13.84
C SER A 65 9.73 -1.26 14.39
N ALA A 66 8.74 -0.83 13.60
CA ALA A 66 7.38 -0.63 14.08
C ALA A 66 6.37 -1.40 13.25
N GLU A 67 5.22 -1.68 13.86
CA GLU A 67 4.09 -2.34 13.22
C GLU A 67 2.85 -1.51 13.50
N LYS A 68 2.08 -1.23 12.46
CA LYS A 68 0.83 -0.47 12.57
C LYS A 68 -0.32 -1.26 11.97
N ILE A 69 -1.42 -1.29 12.69
CA ILE A 69 -2.68 -1.84 12.20
C ILE A 69 -3.54 -0.69 11.70
N VAL A 70 -4.06 -0.82 10.50
CA VAL A 70 -4.91 0.20 9.86
C VAL A 70 -6.26 -0.41 9.58
N ASN A 71 -7.30 0.16 10.17
CA ASN A 71 -8.68 -0.30 10.05
C ASN A 71 -9.43 0.49 8.97
N PRO A 72 -10.64 0.05 8.56
CA PRO A 72 -11.42 0.81 7.58
C PRO A 72 -11.60 2.27 8.00
N ASN A 73 -11.49 3.15 7.03
CA ASN A 73 -11.59 4.61 7.20
C ASN A 73 -10.40 5.22 7.93
N GLU A 74 -9.33 4.45 8.07
CA GLU A 74 -8.09 4.95 8.66
C GLU A 74 -7.01 4.99 7.59
N SER A 75 -5.98 5.79 7.84
CA SER A 75 -4.85 5.93 6.94
C SER A 75 -3.55 5.98 7.72
N ILE A 76 -2.46 5.75 7.00
CA ILE A 76 -1.12 5.88 7.53
C ILE A 76 -0.22 6.52 6.48
N LEU A 77 0.65 7.40 6.91
CA LEU A 77 1.70 7.98 6.06
C LEU A 77 3.01 7.26 6.37
N VAL A 78 3.66 6.75 5.33
CA VAL A 78 5.00 6.18 5.42
C VAL A 78 5.93 7.12 4.68
N ASP A 79 6.82 7.79 5.42
CA ASP A 79 7.76 8.72 4.82
C ASP A 79 8.74 8.00 3.89
N GLY A 80 9.17 8.70 2.83
CA GLY A 80 10.15 8.17 1.91
C GLY A 80 11.43 7.79 2.63
N GLY A 81 12.06 6.70 2.22
CA GLY A 81 13.28 6.21 2.82
C GLY A 81 13.07 5.25 3.99
N ILE A 82 11.85 5.09 4.49
CA ILE A 82 11.58 4.13 5.56
C ILE A 82 11.30 2.75 4.95
N PRO A 83 12.09 1.73 5.31
CA PRO A 83 11.80 0.37 4.87
C PRO A 83 10.42 -0.07 5.37
N HIS A 84 9.59 -0.59 4.47
CA HIS A 84 8.23 -0.95 4.83
C HIS A 84 7.67 -2.08 3.96
N SER A 85 6.62 -2.71 4.46
CA SER A 85 5.77 -3.61 3.70
C SER A 85 4.35 -3.53 4.22
N VAL A 86 3.39 -3.90 3.38
CA VAL A 86 1.96 -3.82 3.71
C VAL A 86 1.33 -5.19 3.49
N TRP A 87 0.60 -5.67 4.48
CA TRP A 87 0.02 -7.02 4.45
C TRP A 87 -1.45 -6.97 4.83
N ASN A 88 -2.20 -7.91 4.24
CA ASN A 88 -3.58 -8.16 4.67
C ASN A 88 -3.53 -8.85 6.04
N ASN A 89 -4.16 -8.24 7.03
CA ASN A 89 -4.17 -8.75 8.39
C ASN A 89 -5.48 -9.48 8.71
N THR A 90 -6.17 -9.99 7.70
CA THR A 90 -7.41 -10.76 7.86
C THR A 90 -7.32 -12.02 7.01
N ASP A 91 -8.29 -12.93 7.19
CA ASP A 91 -8.42 -14.12 6.34
C ASP A 91 -9.43 -13.90 5.21
N SER A 92 -9.86 -12.66 5.00
CA SER A 92 -10.72 -12.23 3.91
C SER A 92 -9.99 -11.20 3.08
N ARG A 93 -10.68 -10.60 2.10
CA ARG A 93 -10.07 -9.57 1.26
C ARG A 93 -9.95 -8.25 2.02
N THR A 94 -8.84 -7.56 1.84
CA THR A 94 -8.65 -6.18 2.26
C THR A 94 -8.60 -5.29 1.03
N VAL A 95 -9.30 -4.17 1.07
CA VAL A 95 -9.30 -3.19 -0.01
C VAL A 95 -8.70 -1.90 0.50
N MET A 96 -7.74 -1.37 -0.24
CA MET A 96 -7.05 -0.15 0.18
C MET A 96 -6.67 0.72 -1.01
N ILE A 97 -6.46 2.00 -0.71
CA ILE A 97 -5.93 2.97 -1.66
C ILE A 97 -4.49 3.25 -1.26
N GLY A 98 -3.59 3.24 -2.24
CA GLY A 98 -2.20 3.64 -2.06
C GLY A 98 -1.91 4.88 -2.88
N ILE A 99 -1.33 5.89 -2.24
CA ILE A 99 -0.98 7.15 -2.89
C ILE A 99 0.51 7.37 -2.70
N SER A 100 1.23 7.56 -3.81
CA SER A 100 2.65 7.90 -3.77
C SER A 100 2.80 9.42 -3.93
N ILE A 101 3.54 10.04 -3.04
CA ILE A 101 3.69 11.49 -2.98
C ILE A 101 5.16 11.83 -3.11
N ARG A 102 5.48 12.86 -3.92
CA ARG A 102 6.86 13.33 -4.08
C ARG A 102 7.36 13.90 -2.77
N ASN A 103 8.59 13.52 -2.41
CA ASN A 103 9.26 14.16 -1.30
C ASN A 103 9.84 15.48 -1.75
N LYS A 104 9.52 16.52 -1.01
CA LYS A 104 10.11 17.84 -1.19
C LYS A 104 11.31 17.97 -0.28
N ARG A 105 12.44 18.14 -0.89
CA ARG A 105 13.68 18.40 -0.14
C ARG A 105 14.48 19.45 -0.83
#